data_6e29b598fa9b52d7711875e71847a784
#
_entry.id   6e29b598fa9b52d7711875e71847a784
#
_cell.length_a   1.000
_cell.length_b   1.000
_cell.length_c   1.000
_cell.angle_alpha   90.00
_cell.angle_beta   90.00
_cell.angle_gamma   90.00
#
_symmetry.space_group_name_H-M   'P 1'
#
loop_
_entity.id
_entity.type
_entity.pdbx_description
1 polymer ?
#
loop_
_entity_poly.entity_id
_entity_poly.type
_entity_poly.pdbx_seq_one_letter_code
_entity_poly.pdbx_strand_id
1 'polypeptide(L)'
;MIPSSLFYCANKDTYPPFKNGLYKEEYFLKTFLENNPITKRKYIPALWTNFQIEGWFQSYKENMQSILDDWVLNNPCENGYYVVVQYDDNCLLKLPENTIIYGSCSGSIPIPLIYQDKHNTLENISKINFDDKTILCSFVGNITSNKVLPNVRDLMFNTLASKKNFKLINSGGWNPVVNKNNQDLFINNTLNSKFALAPRGYGRSSFRFFEIFKLGTIPIYIWNDIDWLPFKDEINYNKLCINIHCSQLDDLENILLNIDKETYNNMLNYYTTIKHLFSVEGLYEKIINLES
;
A
#
# COMPACT_ATOMS: atom_id res chain seq x y z
N MET A 1 0.81 25.89 -6.46
CA MET A 1 -0.03 24.91 -7.22
C MET A 1 0.36 24.94 -8.68
N ILE A 2 0.27 23.79 -9.39
CA ILE A 2 0.41 23.72 -10.85
C ILE A 2 -0.82 24.37 -11.47
N PRO A 3 -0.68 25.24 -12.50
CA PRO A 3 -1.79 26.06 -13.00
C PRO A 3 -2.72 25.29 -13.95
N SER A 4 -3.17 24.10 -13.56
CA SER A 4 -4.14 23.30 -14.32
C SER A 4 -4.94 22.39 -13.39
N SER A 5 -6.26 22.39 -13.51
CA SER A 5 -7.16 21.53 -12.74
C SER A 5 -6.99 20.03 -13.07
N LEU A 6 -6.37 19.69 -14.20
CA LEU A 6 -6.10 18.31 -14.59
C LEU A 6 -5.21 17.58 -13.59
N PHE A 7 -4.31 18.27 -12.89
CA PHE A 7 -3.44 17.69 -11.86
C PHE A 7 -4.16 17.40 -10.54
N TYR A 8 -5.42 17.84 -10.39
CA TYR A 8 -6.19 17.77 -9.14
C TYR A 8 -7.55 17.09 -9.33
N CYS A 9 -7.71 16.29 -10.37
CA CYS A 9 -8.97 15.60 -10.59
C CYS A 9 -9.24 14.64 -9.41
N ALA A 10 -10.47 14.73 -8.85
CA ALA A 10 -10.88 13.86 -7.77
C ALA A 10 -11.20 12.46 -8.32
N ASN A 11 -10.76 11.43 -7.62
CA ASN A 11 -11.22 10.07 -7.89
C ASN A 11 -12.60 9.89 -7.25
N LYS A 12 -13.67 9.94 -8.08
CA LYS A 12 -15.04 10.10 -7.61
C LYS A 12 -15.69 8.81 -7.11
N ASP A 13 -15.24 7.62 -7.54
CA ASP A 13 -16.15 6.49 -7.54
C ASP A 13 -15.76 5.31 -6.67
N THR A 14 -14.56 5.24 -6.10
CA THR A 14 -14.11 3.95 -5.63
C THR A 14 -13.37 3.90 -4.34
N TYR A 15 -12.98 5.01 -3.75
CA TYR A 15 -11.98 4.96 -2.70
C TYR A 15 -12.08 6.13 -1.73
N PRO A 16 -11.62 5.94 -0.52
CA PRO A 16 -11.13 4.73 0.16
C PRO A 16 -12.23 3.68 0.37
N PRO A 17 -11.89 2.39 0.59
CA PRO A 17 -12.86 1.29 0.65
C PRO A 17 -14.06 1.52 1.58
N PHE A 18 -13.88 2.23 2.69
CA PHE A 18 -14.94 2.52 3.66
C PHE A 18 -15.62 3.87 3.41
N LYS A 19 -15.26 4.61 2.37
CA LYS A 19 -15.87 5.90 1.97
C LYS A 19 -15.94 6.96 3.10
N ASN A 20 -15.01 6.90 4.05
CA ASN A 20 -15.01 7.80 5.22
C ASN A 20 -13.70 8.59 5.38
N GLY A 21 -12.84 8.58 4.39
CA GLY A 21 -11.55 9.26 4.43
C GLY A 21 -11.00 9.59 3.05
N LEU A 22 -9.73 9.89 2.98
CA LEU A 22 -9.01 10.25 1.77
C LEU A 22 -7.95 9.20 1.43
N TYR A 23 -7.57 9.12 0.16
CA TYR A 23 -6.31 8.49 -0.21
C TYR A 23 -5.14 9.28 0.34
N LYS A 24 -4.00 8.62 0.44
CA LYS A 24 -2.80 9.26 0.97
C LYS A 24 -2.30 10.44 0.13
N GLU A 25 -2.40 10.38 -1.22
CA GLU A 25 -2.04 11.53 -2.06
C GLU A 25 -2.95 12.73 -1.81
N GLU A 26 -4.26 12.48 -1.70
CA GLU A 26 -5.25 13.50 -1.40
C GLU A 26 -5.06 14.07 0.01
N TYR A 27 -4.82 13.19 0.99
CA TYR A 27 -4.54 13.59 2.37
C TYR A 27 -3.26 14.42 2.44
N PHE A 28 -2.17 13.93 1.80
CA PHE A 28 -0.88 14.61 1.81
C PHE A 28 -0.99 16.00 1.17
N LEU A 29 -1.55 16.11 -0.04
CA LEU A 29 -1.71 17.37 -0.74
C LEU A 29 -2.55 18.36 0.08
N LYS A 30 -3.70 17.92 0.61
CA LYS A 30 -4.56 18.75 1.44
C LYS A 30 -3.83 19.29 2.66
N THR A 31 -3.22 18.39 3.45
CA THR A 31 -2.53 18.74 4.69
C THR A 31 -1.29 19.61 4.43
N PHE A 32 -0.58 19.36 3.33
CA PHE A 32 0.54 20.18 2.90
C PHE A 32 0.12 21.62 2.61
N LEU A 33 -0.99 21.81 1.91
CA LEU A 33 -1.52 23.14 1.59
C LEU A 33 -2.05 23.88 2.82
N GLU A 34 -2.67 23.16 3.75
CA GLU A 34 -3.19 23.72 5.01
C GLU A 34 -2.06 24.16 5.94
N ASN A 35 -1.00 23.36 6.06
CA ASN A 35 0.10 23.61 7.01
C ASN A 35 1.24 24.44 6.41
N ASN A 36 1.38 24.47 5.08
CA ASN A 36 2.43 25.16 4.35
C ASN A 36 3.84 24.96 4.96
N PRO A 37 4.31 23.71 5.13
CA PRO A 37 5.57 23.43 5.81
C PRO A 37 6.77 23.94 5.01
N ILE A 38 7.82 24.31 5.71
CA ILE A 38 9.12 24.64 5.08
C ILE A 38 9.86 23.33 4.87
N THR A 39 10.24 23.03 3.62
CA THR A 39 10.95 21.82 3.25
C THR A 39 12.20 22.15 2.44
N LYS A 40 13.24 21.30 2.54
CA LYS A 40 14.51 21.47 1.79
C LYS A 40 14.29 21.35 0.29
N ARG A 41 13.54 20.29 -0.12
CA ARG A 41 13.11 20.11 -1.51
C ARG A 41 11.73 20.70 -1.70
N LYS A 42 11.43 21.13 -2.90
CA LYS A 42 10.11 21.65 -3.23
C LYS A 42 9.13 20.51 -3.55
N TYR A 43 8.00 20.48 -2.88
CA TYR A 43 6.90 19.57 -3.23
C TYR A 43 6.31 19.94 -4.59
N ILE A 44 6.16 18.94 -5.49
CA ILE A 44 5.39 19.11 -6.73
C ILE A 44 3.96 18.66 -6.44
N PRO A 45 3.02 19.60 -6.25
CA PRO A 45 1.68 19.30 -5.74
C PRO A 45 0.77 18.78 -6.86
N ALA A 46 0.47 17.48 -6.83
CA ALA A 46 -0.47 16.85 -7.77
C ALA A 46 -1.08 15.58 -7.17
N LEU A 47 -2.22 15.16 -7.70
CA LEU A 47 -2.86 13.86 -7.43
C LEU A 47 -2.46 12.87 -8.53
N TRP A 48 -1.21 12.42 -8.47
CA TRP A 48 -0.54 11.65 -9.54
C TRP A 48 -1.32 10.42 -9.97
N THR A 49 -1.84 9.64 -9.03
CA THR A 49 -2.64 8.45 -9.34
C THR A 49 -3.93 8.81 -10.05
N ASN A 50 -4.64 9.83 -9.55
CA ASN A 50 -5.99 10.13 -10.00
C ASN A 50 -6.05 10.45 -11.49
N PHE A 51 -5.18 11.34 -11.99
CA PHE A 51 -5.22 11.70 -13.40
C PHE A 51 -4.59 10.61 -14.29
N GLN A 52 -3.60 9.86 -13.79
CA GLN A 52 -2.91 8.84 -14.59
C GLN A 52 -3.79 7.63 -14.92
N ILE A 53 -4.79 7.32 -14.10
CA ILE A 53 -5.75 6.22 -14.35
C ILE A 53 -6.93 6.64 -15.24
N GLU A 54 -7.09 7.93 -15.51
CA GLU A 54 -8.20 8.44 -16.34
C GLU A 54 -8.00 8.11 -17.82
N GLY A 55 -9.07 7.72 -18.49
CA GLY A 55 -9.02 7.36 -19.90
C GLY A 55 -8.57 8.48 -20.83
N TRP A 56 -8.76 9.74 -20.42
CA TRP A 56 -8.33 10.92 -21.16
C TRP A 56 -6.83 11.23 -21.03
N PHE A 57 -6.13 10.71 -20.03
CA PHE A 57 -4.76 11.11 -19.69
C PHE A 57 -3.79 11.02 -20.88
N GLN A 58 -3.84 9.94 -21.64
CA GLN A 58 -2.93 9.74 -22.78
C GLN A 58 -3.10 10.85 -23.84
N SER A 59 -4.32 11.36 -24.04
CA SER A 59 -4.61 12.43 -25.00
C SER A 59 -4.11 13.80 -24.54
N TYR A 60 -3.96 14.00 -23.24
CA TYR A 60 -3.51 15.27 -22.63
C TYR A 60 -2.09 15.24 -22.11
N LYS A 61 -1.40 14.11 -22.20
CA LYS A 61 -0.10 13.86 -21.57
C LYS A 61 0.96 14.90 -21.97
N GLU A 62 1.08 15.21 -23.26
CA GLU A 62 2.06 16.18 -23.75
C GLU A 62 1.73 17.61 -23.25
N ASN A 63 0.48 17.99 -23.25
CA ASN A 63 0.06 19.28 -22.72
C ASN A 63 0.32 19.38 -21.21
N MET A 64 0.00 18.33 -20.46
CA MET A 64 0.28 18.28 -19.01
C MET A 64 1.78 18.32 -18.74
N GLN A 65 2.60 17.65 -19.57
CA GLN A 65 4.05 17.72 -19.45
C GLN A 65 4.56 19.16 -19.61
N SER A 66 4.10 19.86 -20.66
CA SER A 66 4.50 21.26 -20.89
C SER A 66 4.10 22.16 -19.70
N ILE A 67 2.90 22.00 -19.15
CA ILE A 67 2.46 22.75 -17.98
C ILE A 67 3.33 22.46 -16.74
N LEU A 68 3.71 21.19 -16.57
CA LEU A 68 4.60 20.80 -15.47
C LEU A 68 6.00 21.38 -15.64
N ASP A 69 6.56 21.34 -16.84
CA ASP A 69 7.88 21.89 -17.16
C ASP A 69 7.91 23.40 -16.92
N ASP A 70 6.89 24.12 -17.37
CA ASP A 70 6.72 25.56 -17.11
C ASP A 70 6.61 25.85 -15.61
N TRP A 71 5.87 25.02 -14.87
CA TRP A 71 5.76 25.19 -13.41
C TRP A 71 7.11 24.98 -12.74
N VAL A 72 7.87 23.96 -13.12
CA VAL A 72 9.21 23.69 -12.60
C VAL A 72 10.15 24.86 -12.88
N LEU A 73 10.14 25.38 -14.11
CA LEU A 73 10.94 26.53 -14.52
C LEU A 73 10.64 27.77 -13.67
N ASN A 74 9.37 28.02 -13.36
CA ASN A 74 8.94 29.15 -12.55
C ASN A 74 9.02 28.90 -11.03
N ASN A 75 9.40 27.70 -10.62
CA ASN A 75 9.51 27.29 -9.22
C ASN A 75 10.84 26.58 -8.94
N PRO A 76 12.00 27.18 -9.27
CA PRO A 76 13.28 26.52 -9.10
C PRO A 76 13.55 26.17 -7.63
N CYS A 77 14.26 25.06 -7.40
CA CYS A 77 14.75 24.65 -6.09
C CYS A 77 16.11 23.96 -6.24
N GLU A 78 17.15 24.54 -5.66
CA GLU A 78 18.52 24.01 -5.74
C GLU A 78 18.65 22.61 -5.14
N ASN A 79 17.90 22.33 -4.06
CA ASN A 79 17.90 21.04 -3.42
C ASN A 79 17.07 19.99 -4.16
N GLY A 80 16.37 20.37 -5.25
CA GLY A 80 15.51 19.49 -6.03
C GLY A 80 14.06 19.46 -5.54
N TYR A 81 13.38 18.41 -5.93
CA TYR A 81 11.93 18.27 -5.75
C TYR A 81 11.58 16.96 -5.07
N TYR A 82 10.34 16.85 -4.62
CA TYR A 82 9.78 15.57 -4.22
C TYR A 82 8.30 15.47 -4.59
N VAL A 83 7.85 14.23 -4.74
CA VAL A 83 6.46 13.85 -5.01
C VAL A 83 6.06 12.70 -4.10
N VAL A 84 4.74 12.58 -3.83
CA VAL A 84 4.15 11.46 -3.11
C VAL A 84 3.21 10.74 -4.08
N VAL A 85 3.47 9.46 -4.36
CA VAL A 85 2.81 8.71 -5.43
C VAL A 85 2.27 7.38 -4.93
N GLN A 86 1.01 7.10 -5.21
CA GLN A 86 0.39 5.82 -4.90
C GLN A 86 0.40 4.86 -6.10
N TYR A 87 0.45 5.39 -7.31
CA TYR A 87 0.33 4.64 -8.56
C TYR A 87 1.40 3.56 -8.72
N ASP A 88 0.98 2.41 -9.25
CA ASP A 88 1.84 1.23 -9.38
C ASP A 88 3.06 1.46 -10.27
N ASP A 89 2.88 2.15 -11.39
CA ASP A 89 3.92 2.46 -12.39
C ASP A 89 4.63 3.81 -12.11
N ASN A 90 4.42 4.42 -10.94
CA ASN A 90 5.02 5.71 -10.60
C ASN A 90 4.44 6.91 -11.39
N CYS A 91 5.23 7.99 -11.53
CA CYS A 91 4.86 9.14 -12.34
C CYS A 91 5.05 8.82 -13.84
N LEU A 92 3.99 8.98 -14.62
CA LEU A 92 4.03 8.81 -16.08
C LEU A 92 4.41 10.08 -16.83
N LEU A 93 4.44 11.23 -16.15
CA LEU A 93 5.08 12.47 -16.62
C LEU A 93 6.55 12.45 -16.21
N LYS A 94 7.37 13.08 -17.02
CA LYS A 94 8.81 13.23 -16.73
C LYS A 94 8.99 14.28 -15.62
N LEU A 95 9.64 13.88 -14.56
CA LEU A 95 10.01 14.75 -13.44
C LEU A 95 11.44 15.28 -13.61
N PRO A 96 11.81 16.40 -12.95
CA PRO A 96 13.22 16.83 -12.85
C PRO A 96 14.11 15.69 -12.31
N GLU A 97 15.34 15.59 -12.81
CA GLU A 97 16.26 14.48 -12.45
C GLU A 97 16.56 14.38 -10.94
N ASN A 98 16.56 15.53 -10.24
CA ASN A 98 16.80 15.61 -8.79
C ASN A 98 15.50 15.47 -7.96
N THR A 99 14.48 14.79 -8.47
CA THR A 99 13.23 14.55 -7.76
C THR A 99 13.27 13.27 -6.94
N ILE A 100 12.98 13.36 -5.65
CA ILE A 100 12.73 12.21 -4.79
C ILE A 100 11.27 11.78 -4.95
N ILE A 101 11.06 10.50 -5.23
CA ILE A 101 9.73 9.92 -5.38
C ILE A 101 9.44 9.03 -4.17
N TYR A 102 8.58 9.51 -3.28
CA TYR A 102 7.99 8.72 -2.21
C TYR A 102 6.85 7.88 -2.80
N GLY A 103 7.16 6.64 -3.15
CA GLY A 103 6.26 5.79 -3.93
C GLY A 103 5.78 4.55 -3.20
N SER A 104 4.48 4.23 -3.33
CA SER A 104 3.92 3.03 -2.69
C SER A 104 4.35 1.73 -3.35
N CYS A 105 4.55 1.74 -4.65
CA CYS A 105 4.82 0.53 -5.42
C CYS A 105 6.11 0.63 -6.24
N SER A 106 6.57 1.84 -6.49
CA SER A 106 7.79 2.14 -7.25
C SER A 106 8.25 3.56 -6.93
N GLY A 107 9.51 3.91 -7.17
CA GLY A 107 10.05 5.25 -6.89
C GLY A 107 11.44 5.22 -6.26
N SER A 108 11.80 6.28 -5.53
CA SER A 108 13.08 6.40 -4.83
C SER A 108 13.03 5.83 -3.42
N ILE A 109 11.95 6.13 -2.70
CA ILE A 109 11.76 5.75 -1.29
C ILE A 109 10.41 5.03 -1.14
N PRO A 110 10.41 3.77 -0.64
CA PRO A 110 9.18 3.04 -0.36
C PRO A 110 8.36 3.69 0.74
N ILE A 111 7.06 3.90 0.49
CA ILE A 111 6.09 4.34 1.48
C ILE A 111 4.88 3.40 1.54
N PRO A 112 4.15 3.35 2.68
CA PRO A 112 3.00 2.48 2.83
C PRO A 112 1.92 2.73 1.78
N LEU A 113 1.31 1.67 1.25
CA LEU A 113 0.12 1.74 0.40
C LEU A 113 -1.12 1.71 1.31
N ILE A 114 -1.54 2.88 1.75
CA ILE A 114 -2.60 3.08 2.75
C ILE A 114 -3.61 4.14 2.32
N TYR A 115 -4.71 4.20 3.04
CA TYR A 115 -5.76 5.20 2.95
C TYR A 115 -6.23 5.62 4.36
N GLN A 116 -6.90 6.76 4.45
CA GLN A 116 -7.51 7.22 5.68
C GLN A 116 -8.81 6.45 5.97
N ASP A 117 -8.94 5.95 7.18
CA ASP A 117 -10.18 5.37 7.74
C ASP A 117 -10.52 6.14 9.02
N LYS A 118 -11.28 7.23 8.89
CA LYS A 118 -11.64 8.12 10.01
C LYS A 118 -12.44 7.44 11.11
N HIS A 119 -13.15 6.37 10.76
CA HIS A 119 -13.97 5.61 11.71
C HIS A 119 -13.22 4.41 12.31
N ASN A 120 -11.96 4.18 11.92
CA ASN A 120 -11.17 3.02 12.35
C ASN A 120 -11.95 1.71 12.16
N THR A 121 -12.60 1.56 11.01
CA THR A 121 -13.58 0.49 10.73
C THR A 121 -13.00 -0.90 10.99
N LEU A 122 -11.76 -1.17 10.52
CA LEU A 122 -11.11 -2.46 10.76
C LEU A 122 -10.54 -2.59 12.18
N GLU A 123 -10.03 -1.50 12.76
CA GLU A 123 -9.47 -1.53 14.11
C GLU A 123 -10.53 -1.74 15.18
N ASN A 124 -11.75 -1.25 14.98
CA ASN A 124 -12.87 -1.37 15.90
C ASN A 124 -13.54 -2.76 15.91
N ILE A 125 -13.19 -3.64 14.97
CA ILE A 125 -13.67 -5.02 14.97
C ILE A 125 -13.01 -5.79 16.11
N SER A 126 -13.80 -6.53 16.89
CA SER A 126 -13.29 -7.38 17.96
C SER A 126 -12.31 -8.42 17.42
N LYS A 127 -11.12 -8.52 18.02
CA LYS A 127 -10.08 -9.45 17.59
C LYS A 127 -10.31 -10.83 18.18
N ILE A 128 -9.90 -11.86 17.44
CA ILE A 128 -9.93 -13.26 17.88
C ILE A 128 -8.54 -13.61 18.43
N ASN A 129 -8.49 -14.26 19.60
CA ASN A 129 -7.23 -14.69 20.21
C ASN A 129 -6.57 -15.81 19.40
N PHE A 130 -5.26 -15.97 19.53
CA PHE A 130 -4.48 -16.96 18.80
C PHE A 130 -5.04 -18.39 18.89
N ASP A 131 -5.45 -18.82 20.07
CA ASP A 131 -5.96 -20.18 20.31
C ASP A 131 -7.34 -20.42 19.72
N ASP A 132 -8.14 -19.35 19.57
CA ASP A 132 -9.50 -19.41 19.01
C ASP A 132 -9.52 -19.28 17.49
N LYS A 133 -8.38 -18.93 16.86
CA LYS A 133 -8.25 -18.87 15.40
C LYS A 133 -8.21 -20.27 14.78
N THR A 134 -9.14 -20.55 13.90
CA THR A 134 -9.36 -21.91 13.33
C THR A 134 -8.63 -22.15 12.02
N ILE A 135 -8.08 -21.12 11.39
CA ILE A 135 -7.39 -21.18 10.10
C ILE A 135 -5.92 -20.82 10.33
N LEU A 136 -4.99 -21.63 9.80
CA LEU A 136 -3.57 -21.29 9.87
C LEU A 136 -3.29 -20.05 9.02
N CYS A 137 -3.69 -20.08 7.75
CA CYS A 137 -3.42 -18.98 6.82
C CYS A 137 -4.55 -18.80 5.81
N SER A 138 -4.91 -17.54 5.52
CA SER A 138 -5.94 -17.25 4.51
C SER A 138 -5.52 -16.22 3.48
N PHE A 139 -6.24 -16.23 2.36
CA PHE A 139 -6.23 -15.21 1.32
C PHE A 139 -7.62 -15.01 0.74
N VAL A 140 -8.03 -13.76 0.58
CA VAL A 140 -9.24 -13.40 -0.17
C VAL A 140 -8.88 -12.27 -1.12
N GLY A 141 -8.92 -12.52 -2.41
CA GLY A 141 -8.57 -11.51 -3.40
C GLY A 141 -8.48 -12.03 -4.82
N ASN A 142 -8.17 -11.13 -5.74
CA ASN A 142 -7.91 -11.50 -7.13
C ASN A 142 -6.56 -12.20 -7.25
N ILE A 143 -6.54 -13.34 -7.93
CA ILE A 143 -5.31 -14.12 -8.21
C ILE A 143 -4.69 -13.79 -9.57
N THR A 144 -5.42 -13.12 -10.47
CA THR A 144 -4.90 -12.77 -11.78
C THR A 144 -4.20 -11.42 -11.75
N SER A 145 -2.91 -11.41 -12.11
CA SER A 145 -2.15 -10.17 -12.32
C SER A 145 -1.39 -10.31 -13.65
N ASN A 146 -1.78 -9.55 -14.64
CA ASN A 146 -1.41 -9.82 -16.03
C ASN A 146 -0.08 -9.21 -16.51
N LYS A 147 0.70 -8.49 -15.68
CA LYS A 147 1.82 -7.69 -16.18
C LYS A 147 3.20 -7.99 -15.58
N VAL A 148 3.29 -8.78 -14.52
CA VAL A 148 4.58 -9.08 -13.87
C VAL A 148 4.79 -10.58 -13.84
N LEU A 149 5.88 -11.05 -14.45
CA LEU A 149 6.26 -12.47 -14.44
C LEU A 149 7.42 -12.71 -13.45
N PRO A 150 7.38 -13.80 -12.67
CA PRO A 150 6.21 -14.68 -12.50
C PRO A 150 5.05 -13.96 -11.80
N ASN A 151 3.81 -14.32 -12.15
CA ASN A 151 2.64 -13.82 -11.43
C ASN A 151 2.62 -14.40 -10.01
N VAL A 152 2.99 -13.59 -9.04
CA VAL A 152 3.12 -14.02 -7.63
C VAL A 152 1.82 -14.58 -7.07
N ARG A 153 0.66 -13.98 -7.40
CA ARG A 153 -0.63 -14.43 -6.88
C ARG A 153 -1.07 -15.75 -7.47
N ASP A 154 -0.83 -15.95 -8.76
CA ASP A 154 -1.12 -17.21 -9.43
C ASP A 154 -0.21 -18.34 -8.92
N LEU A 155 1.10 -18.07 -8.82
CA LEU A 155 2.05 -19.01 -8.23
C LEU A 155 1.68 -19.36 -6.79
N MET A 156 1.39 -18.37 -5.96
CA MET A 156 0.93 -18.55 -4.58
C MET A 156 -0.33 -19.41 -4.50
N PHE A 157 -1.33 -19.13 -5.34
CA PHE A 157 -2.58 -19.88 -5.36
C PHE A 157 -2.35 -21.33 -5.77
N ASN A 158 -1.61 -21.56 -6.85
CA ASN A 158 -1.31 -22.92 -7.34
C ASN A 158 -0.50 -23.75 -6.33
N THR A 159 0.42 -23.11 -5.59
CA THR A 159 1.25 -23.81 -4.59
C THR A 159 0.47 -24.11 -3.30
N LEU A 160 -0.41 -23.21 -2.86
CA LEU A 160 -0.98 -23.28 -1.50
C LEU A 160 -2.45 -23.72 -1.45
N ALA A 161 -3.23 -23.62 -2.54
CA ALA A 161 -4.67 -23.86 -2.50
C ALA A 161 -5.05 -25.31 -2.15
N SER A 162 -4.19 -26.29 -2.44
CA SER A 162 -4.41 -27.69 -2.10
C SER A 162 -3.99 -28.08 -0.67
N LYS A 163 -3.27 -27.18 0.03
CA LYS A 163 -2.79 -27.44 1.39
C LYS A 163 -3.92 -27.25 2.41
N LYS A 164 -4.14 -28.26 3.27
CA LYS A 164 -5.27 -28.32 4.21
C LYS A 164 -5.36 -27.14 5.18
N ASN A 165 -4.21 -26.57 5.57
CA ASN A 165 -4.11 -25.50 6.55
C ASN A 165 -4.30 -24.10 5.94
N PHE A 166 -4.48 -24.03 4.61
CA PHE A 166 -4.66 -22.77 3.88
C PHE A 166 -6.09 -22.62 3.36
N LYS A 167 -6.66 -21.43 3.53
CA LYS A 167 -7.98 -21.09 2.98
C LYS A 167 -7.83 -19.94 1.99
N LEU A 168 -7.73 -20.26 0.70
CA LEU A 168 -7.56 -19.31 -0.38
C LEU A 168 -8.86 -19.16 -1.17
N ILE A 169 -9.34 -17.91 -1.29
CA ILE A 169 -10.56 -17.56 -2.01
C ILE A 169 -10.20 -16.58 -3.13
N ASN A 170 -10.41 -17.03 -4.37
CA ASN A 170 -10.34 -16.13 -5.52
C ASN A 170 -11.64 -15.33 -5.60
N SER A 171 -11.56 -14.02 -5.41
CA SER A 171 -12.71 -13.10 -5.45
C SER A 171 -13.10 -12.65 -6.87
N GLY A 172 -12.48 -13.23 -7.90
CA GLY A 172 -12.66 -12.81 -9.30
C GLY A 172 -11.69 -11.69 -9.71
N GLY A 173 -11.95 -11.07 -10.87
CA GLY A 173 -11.10 -10.01 -11.43
C GLY A 173 -11.04 -8.75 -10.56
N TRP A 174 -10.07 -7.89 -10.88
CA TRP A 174 -9.98 -6.58 -10.26
C TRP A 174 -11.24 -5.75 -10.55
N ASN A 175 -11.79 -5.17 -9.49
CA ASN A 175 -12.94 -4.27 -9.59
C ASN A 175 -12.62 -3.00 -8.80
N PRO A 176 -12.71 -1.81 -9.39
CA PRO A 176 -12.51 -0.56 -8.68
C PRO A 176 -13.57 -0.31 -7.60
N VAL A 177 -14.76 -0.86 -7.74
CA VAL A 177 -15.82 -0.75 -6.73
C VAL A 177 -15.67 -1.84 -5.68
N VAL A 178 -15.51 -1.42 -4.42
CA VAL A 178 -15.42 -2.37 -3.30
C VAL A 178 -16.76 -3.08 -3.13
N ASN A 179 -16.78 -4.37 -3.42
CA ASN A 179 -17.94 -5.23 -3.19
C ASN A 179 -18.01 -5.60 -1.71
N LYS A 180 -19.13 -5.28 -1.06
CA LYS A 180 -19.35 -5.56 0.37
C LYS A 180 -19.17 -7.04 0.71
N ASN A 181 -19.69 -7.94 -0.11
CA ASN A 181 -19.56 -9.38 0.15
C ASN A 181 -18.08 -9.82 0.16
N ASN A 182 -17.27 -9.33 -0.78
CA ASN A 182 -15.84 -9.62 -0.82
C ASN A 182 -15.10 -9.00 0.36
N GLN A 183 -15.54 -7.83 0.83
CA GLN A 183 -15.00 -7.18 2.01
C GLN A 183 -15.32 -7.98 3.27
N ASP A 184 -16.56 -8.41 3.44
CA ASP A 184 -16.98 -9.24 4.57
C ASP A 184 -16.27 -10.61 4.56
N LEU A 185 -16.11 -11.24 3.39
CA LEU A 185 -15.31 -12.45 3.23
C LEU A 185 -13.86 -12.25 3.64
N PHE A 186 -13.24 -11.15 3.22
CA PHE A 186 -11.87 -10.82 3.61
C PHE A 186 -11.77 -10.64 5.13
N ILE A 187 -12.62 -9.82 5.72
CA ILE A 187 -12.61 -9.55 7.16
C ILE A 187 -12.78 -10.84 7.95
N ASN A 188 -13.83 -11.62 7.65
CA ASN A 188 -14.15 -12.83 8.39
C ASN A 188 -13.05 -13.89 8.29
N ASN A 189 -12.48 -14.12 7.09
CA ASN A 189 -11.41 -15.11 6.94
C ASN A 189 -10.12 -14.63 7.60
N THR A 190 -9.79 -13.35 7.50
CA THR A 190 -8.58 -12.78 8.12
C THR A 190 -8.67 -12.85 9.65
N LEU A 191 -9.80 -12.47 10.26
CA LEU A 191 -10.00 -12.57 11.70
C LEU A 191 -9.84 -13.99 12.25
N ASN A 192 -10.34 -14.99 11.52
CA ASN A 192 -10.26 -16.40 11.92
C ASN A 192 -8.90 -17.05 11.59
N SER A 193 -7.99 -16.32 10.96
CA SER A 193 -6.68 -16.84 10.56
C SER A 193 -5.56 -16.35 11.47
N LYS A 194 -4.58 -17.21 11.77
CA LYS A 194 -3.34 -16.79 12.45
C LYS A 194 -2.51 -15.90 11.54
N PHE A 195 -2.45 -16.23 10.26
CA PHE A 195 -1.71 -15.48 9.25
C PHE A 195 -2.62 -15.18 8.06
N ALA A 196 -2.31 -14.11 7.30
CA ALA A 196 -3.00 -13.84 6.05
C ALA A 196 -2.02 -13.36 4.97
N LEU A 197 -2.21 -13.88 3.75
CA LEU A 197 -1.33 -13.60 2.64
C LEU A 197 -1.57 -12.19 2.09
N ALA A 198 -0.51 -11.45 1.91
CA ALA A 198 -0.47 -10.12 1.30
C ALA A 198 0.51 -10.11 0.11
N PRO A 199 0.26 -10.93 -0.93
CA PRO A 199 1.11 -10.95 -2.10
C PRO A 199 1.05 -9.61 -2.82
N ARG A 200 2.19 -9.21 -3.40
CA ARG A 200 2.17 -8.09 -4.33
C ARG A 200 1.11 -8.30 -5.41
N GLY A 201 0.55 -7.20 -5.89
CA GLY A 201 -0.32 -7.20 -7.06
C GLY A 201 0.46 -6.86 -8.33
N TYR A 202 -0.14 -6.01 -9.16
CA TYR A 202 0.55 -5.35 -10.26
C TYR A 202 1.70 -4.50 -9.70
N GLY A 203 1.45 -3.63 -8.73
CA GLY A 203 2.48 -2.94 -7.95
C GLY A 203 3.14 -3.82 -6.89
N ARG A 204 4.28 -3.34 -6.35
CA ARG A 204 5.09 -4.06 -5.35
C ARG A 204 4.49 -4.07 -3.94
N SER A 205 3.41 -3.34 -3.71
CA SER A 205 2.72 -3.25 -2.41
C SER A 205 1.27 -3.69 -2.52
N SER A 206 0.61 -3.82 -1.37
CA SER A 206 -0.81 -4.15 -1.29
C SER A 206 -1.44 -3.50 -0.07
N PHE A 207 -2.63 -2.92 -0.20
CA PHE A 207 -3.43 -2.45 0.94
C PHE A 207 -3.66 -3.56 1.98
N ARG A 208 -3.78 -4.82 1.52
CA ARG A 208 -3.99 -6.00 2.37
C ARG A 208 -2.93 -6.14 3.45
N PHE A 209 -1.66 -5.81 3.14
CA PHE A 209 -0.58 -5.90 4.12
C PHE A 209 -0.90 -5.06 5.38
N PHE A 210 -1.41 -3.86 5.20
CA PHE A 210 -1.72 -2.93 6.29
C PHE A 210 -3.10 -3.21 6.93
N GLU A 211 -4.07 -3.67 6.15
CA GLU A 211 -5.41 -4.03 6.62
C GLU A 211 -5.40 -5.25 7.53
N ILE A 212 -4.55 -6.25 7.24
CA ILE A 212 -4.42 -7.48 8.01
C ILE A 212 -4.01 -7.20 9.46
N PHE A 213 -3.05 -6.32 9.68
CA PHE A 213 -2.65 -5.90 11.03
C PHE A 213 -3.82 -5.29 11.81
N LYS A 214 -4.62 -4.44 11.16
CA LYS A 214 -5.77 -3.80 11.80
C LYS A 214 -6.82 -4.82 12.27
N LEU A 215 -6.82 -6.00 11.69
CA LEU A 215 -7.67 -7.12 12.09
C LEU A 215 -7.04 -8.05 13.16
N GLY A 216 -5.86 -7.70 13.68
CA GLY A 216 -5.16 -8.52 14.69
C GLY A 216 -4.66 -9.86 14.14
N THR A 217 -4.18 -9.84 12.90
CA THR A 217 -3.62 -10.99 12.19
C THR A 217 -2.24 -10.59 11.64
N ILE A 218 -1.32 -11.55 11.52
CA ILE A 218 0.03 -11.29 11.00
C ILE A 218 0.01 -11.44 9.47
N PRO A 219 0.41 -10.41 8.70
CA PRO A 219 0.51 -10.51 7.26
C PRO A 219 1.75 -11.29 6.83
N ILE A 220 1.61 -11.95 5.68
CA ILE A 220 2.71 -12.57 4.95
C ILE A 220 2.93 -11.77 3.67
N TYR A 221 3.99 -10.98 3.61
CA TYR A 221 4.37 -10.25 2.42
C TYR A 221 5.10 -11.18 1.44
N ILE A 222 4.61 -11.26 0.20
CA ILE A 222 5.19 -12.12 -0.85
C ILE A 222 5.56 -11.26 -2.05
N TRP A 223 6.83 -11.33 -2.45
CA TRP A 223 7.39 -10.53 -3.53
C TRP A 223 8.25 -11.39 -4.50
N ASN A 224 8.64 -10.84 -5.67
CA ASN A 224 9.38 -11.57 -6.69
C ASN A 224 10.59 -10.82 -7.29
N ASP A 225 10.60 -9.48 -7.24
CA ASP A 225 11.66 -8.66 -7.86
C ASP A 225 12.40 -7.84 -6.82
N ILE A 226 11.70 -6.96 -6.14
CA ILE A 226 12.24 -6.08 -5.11
C ILE A 226 11.34 -6.17 -3.87
N ASP A 227 11.95 -6.39 -2.73
CA ASP A 227 11.31 -6.24 -1.42
C ASP A 227 11.05 -4.76 -1.16
N TRP A 228 9.78 -4.33 -1.43
CA TRP A 228 9.34 -2.92 -1.41
C TRP A 228 8.66 -2.54 -0.08
N LEU A 229 9.16 -3.04 1.04
CA LEU A 229 8.63 -2.67 2.36
C LEU A 229 9.15 -1.28 2.77
N PRO A 230 8.27 -0.41 3.34
CA PRO A 230 8.63 0.97 3.70
C PRO A 230 9.50 1.05 4.96
N PHE A 231 10.33 2.08 5.07
CA PHE A 231 11.05 2.47 6.29
C PHE A 231 11.91 1.33 6.90
N LYS A 232 12.60 0.54 6.08
CA LYS A 232 13.41 -0.62 6.53
C LYS A 232 14.52 -0.27 7.50
N ASP A 233 15.00 0.96 7.48
CA ASP A 233 16.03 1.44 8.41
C ASP A 233 15.50 1.64 9.84
N GLU A 234 14.17 1.73 10.01
CA GLU A 234 13.51 1.99 11.28
C GLU A 234 12.64 0.81 11.74
N ILE A 235 12.09 0.05 10.79
CA ILE A 235 11.19 -1.07 11.06
C ILE A 235 11.91 -2.40 10.90
N ASN A 236 11.98 -3.16 11.97
CA ASN A 236 12.47 -4.54 11.92
C ASN A 236 11.36 -5.49 11.44
N TYR A 237 11.29 -5.73 10.14
CA TYR A 237 10.26 -6.57 9.54
C TYR A 237 10.28 -8.02 9.98
N ASN A 238 11.43 -8.56 10.43
CA ASN A 238 11.50 -9.91 11.00
C ASN A 238 10.75 -10.02 12.34
N LYS A 239 10.54 -8.89 13.05
CA LYS A 239 9.71 -8.83 14.25
C LYS A 239 8.26 -8.45 13.97
N LEU A 240 7.94 -8.09 12.74
CA LEU A 240 6.65 -7.53 12.38
C LEU A 240 5.77 -8.50 11.60
N CYS A 241 6.31 -9.14 10.57
CA CYS A 241 5.56 -9.95 9.62
C CYS A 241 6.41 -11.12 9.10
N ILE A 242 5.80 -11.96 8.29
CA ILE A 242 6.52 -12.95 7.49
C ILE A 242 6.82 -12.30 6.13
N ASN A 243 8.09 -12.17 5.79
CA ASN A 243 8.55 -11.58 4.53
C ASN A 243 9.29 -12.65 3.73
N ILE A 244 8.70 -13.07 2.59
CA ILE A 244 9.27 -14.13 1.75
C ILE A 244 9.31 -13.73 0.27
N HIS A 245 10.37 -14.18 -0.41
CA HIS A 245 10.38 -14.23 -1.86
C HIS A 245 9.48 -15.36 -2.35
N CYS A 246 8.85 -15.21 -3.51
CA CYS A 246 7.89 -16.19 -4.04
C CYS A 246 8.49 -17.59 -4.29
N SER A 247 9.81 -17.73 -4.40
CA SER A 247 10.48 -19.03 -4.47
C SER A 247 10.46 -19.84 -3.15
N GLN A 248 10.03 -19.24 -2.04
CA GLN A 248 9.96 -19.87 -0.72
C GLN A 248 8.55 -20.35 -0.38
N LEU A 249 7.60 -20.30 -1.33
CA LEU A 249 6.21 -20.68 -1.10
C LEU A 249 6.02 -22.13 -0.68
N ASP A 250 6.86 -23.04 -1.14
CA ASP A 250 6.79 -24.47 -0.76
C ASP A 250 7.09 -24.68 0.73
N ASP A 251 7.99 -23.89 1.30
CA ASP A 251 8.39 -23.95 2.71
C ASP A 251 7.45 -23.18 3.65
N LEU A 252 6.55 -22.35 3.12
CA LEU A 252 5.75 -21.42 3.91
C LEU A 252 4.96 -22.12 5.02
N GLU A 253 4.35 -23.27 4.73
CA GLU A 253 3.56 -23.99 5.73
C GLU A 253 4.40 -24.39 6.94
N ASN A 254 5.61 -24.89 6.71
CA ASN A 254 6.54 -25.26 7.78
C ASN A 254 6.99 -24.01 8.57
N ILE A 255 7.25 -22.90 7.90
CA ILE A 255 7.58 -21.62 8.55
C ILE A 255 6.45 -21.23 9.52
N LEU A 256 5.21 -21.25 9.07
CA LEU A 256 4.05 -20.83 9.87
C LEU A 256 3.76 -21.76 11.05
N LEU A 257 3.92 -23.07 10.88
CA LEU A 257 3.69 -24.05 11.94
C LEU A 257 4.73 -23.96 13.06
N ASN A 258 5.91 -23.43 12.78
CA ASN A 258 6.96 -23.22 13.79
C ASN A 258 6.84 -21.91 14.57
N ILE A 259 5.85 -21.05 14.23
CA ILE A 259 5.59 -19.81 14.98
C ILE A 259 4.64 -20.13 16.14
N ASP A 260 5.17 -20.07 17.36
CA ASP A 260 4.38 -20.27 18.56
C ASP A 260 3.56 -19.03 18.94
N LYS A 261 2.69 -19.19 19.94
CA LYS A 261 1.81 -18.12 20.42
C LYS A 261 2.59 -16.92 20.97
N GLU A 262 3.72 -17.15 21.62
CA GLU A 262 4.54 -16.08 22.20
C GLU A 262 5.13 -15.22 21.07
N THR A 263 5.75 -15.84 20.10
CA THR A 263 6.31 -15.17 18.92
C THR A 263 5.23 -14.41 18.17
N TYR A 264 4.06 -15.01 17.94
CA TYR A 264 2.91 -14.36 17.31
C TYR A 264 2.46 -13.10 18.05
N ASN A 265 2.29 -13.19 19.38
CA ASN A 265 1.90 -12.06 20.20
C ASN A 265 2.98 -10.95 20.22
N ASN A 266 4.26 -11.33 20.23
CA ASN A 266 5.36 -10.37 20.15
C ASN A 266 5.35 -9.59 18.82
N MET A 267 4.98 -10.24 17.70
CA MET A 267 4.82 -9.56 16.41
C MET A 267 3.67 -8.55 16.44
N LEU A 268 2.51 -8.91 16.98
CA LEU A 268 1.38 -7.98 17.14
C LEU A 268 1.71 -6.82 18.09
N ASN A 269 2.40 -7.09 19.20
CA ASN A 269 2.84 -6.06 20.14
C ASN A 269 3.81 -5.09 19.46
N TYR A 270 4.76 -5.61 18.65
CA TYR A 270 5.67 -4.76 17.90
C TYR A 270 4.91 -3.87 16.90
N TYR A 271 3.90 -4.41 16.19
CA TYR A 271 3.03 -3.59 15.35
C TYR A 271 2.42 -2.42 16.11
N THR A 272 1.96 -2.61 17.36
CA THR A 272 1.35 -1.52 18.13
C THR A 272 2.29 -0.35 18.40
N THR A 273 3.61 -0.60 18.47
CA THR A 273 4.61 0.44 18.71
C THR A 273 4.91 1.30 17.47
N ILE A 274 4.66 0.74 16.26
CA ILE A 274 5.02 1.40 14.99
C ILE A 274 3.80 1.73 14.11
N LYS A 275 2.59 1.36 14.53
CA LYS A 275 1.38 1.49 13.68
C LYS A 275 1.10 2.92 13.20
N HIS A 276 1.60 3.93 13.92
CA HIS A 276 1.48 5.33 13.50
C HIS A 276 2.16 5.59 12.16
N LEU A 277 3.27 4.90 11.84
CA LEU A 277 3.95 5.00 10.54
C LEU A 277 3.12 4.43 9.38
N PHE A 278 2.09 3.66 9.70
CA PHE A 278 1.14 3.07 8.74
C PHE A 278 -0.22 3.78 8.76
N SER A 279 -0.26 5.02 9.23
CA SER A 279 -1.39 5.95 9.08
C SER A 279 -1.04 7.06 8.08
N VAL A 280 -2.05 7.71 7.51
CA VAL A 280 -1.80 8.83 6.58
C VAL A 280 -1.22 10.04 7.30
N GLU A 281 -1.59 10.22 8.57
CA GLU A 281 -1.08 11.25 9.47
C GLU A 281 0.41 11.03 9.74
N GLY A 282 0.78 9.85 10.22
CA GLY A 282 2.18 9.52 10.52
C GLY A 282 3.05 9.47 9.27
N LEU A 283 2.51 9.04 8.14
CA LEU A 283 3.21 9.12 6.85
C LEU A 283 3.51 10.57 6.45
N TYR A 284 2.52 11.47 6.60
CA TYR A 284 2.71 12.90 6.33
C TYR A 284 3.83 13.47 7.20
N GLU A 285 3.75 13.29 8.51
CA GLU A 285 4.76 13.76 9.47
C GLU A 285 6.15 13.20 9.13
N LYS A 286 6.23 11.91 8.78
CA LYS A 286 7.48 11.26 8.42
C LYS A 286 8.11 11.88 7.18
N ILE A 287 7.35 12.10 6.11
CA ILE A 287 7.87 12.71 4.88
C ILE A 287 8.31 14.15 5.15
N ILE A 288 7.51 14.95 5.87
CA ILE A 288 7.89 16.32 6.20
C ILE A 288 9.18 16.36 7.01
N ASN A 289 9.34 15.47 8.00
CA ASN A 289 10.59 15.40 8.80
C ASN A 289 11.81 14.98 7.96
N LEU A 290 11.65 14.14 6.93
CA LEU A 290 12.73 13.78 6.00
C LEU A 290 13.09 14.93 5.06
N GLU A 291 12.15 15.82 4.79
CA GLU A 291 12.32 16.98 3.91
C GLU A 291 12.63 18.29 4.66
N SER A 292 12.58 18.31 6.00
CA SER A 292 13.00 19.43 6.85
C SER A 292 14.52 19.37 7.13
#